data_dbac04ec00eda51f5971af81a540e7b8
#
_entry.id   dbac04ec00eda51f5971af81a540e7b8
#
_cell.length_a   1.000
_cell.length_b   1.000
_cell.length_c   1.000
_cell.angle_alpha   90.00
_cell.angle_beta   90.00
_cell.angle_gamma   90.00
#
_symmetry.space_group_name_H-M   'P 1'
#
loop_
_entity.id
_entity.type
_entity.pdbx_description
1 polymer ?
#
loop_
_entity_poly.entity_id
_entity_poly.type
_entity_poly.pdbx_seq_one_letter_code
_entity_poly.pdbx_strand_id
1 'polypeptide(L)' 'MLFWEVRDETGRIVGTEFCPGNAAELEMVLTEMNPDKTFTIVEVDEGEGA' A
#
# COMPACT_ATOMS: atom_id res chain seq x y z
N MET A 1 -7.86 11.31 8.48
CA MET A 1 -8.03 10.75 7.14
C MET A 1 -7.42 9.36 7.09
N LEU A 2 -8.15 8.40 6.57
CA LEU A 2 -7.70 7.01 6.52
C LEU A 2 -7.36 6.63 5.08
N PHE A 3 -6.17 6.06 4.90
CA PHE A 3 -5.76 5.59 3.58
C PHE A 3 -4.77 4.44 3.74
N TRP A 4 -4.41 3.82 2.63
CA TRP A 4 -3.53 2.65 2.64
C TRP A 4 -2.36 2.91 1.70
N GLU A 5 -1.15 2.56 2.18
CA GLU A 5 0.07 2.65 1.39
C GLU A 5 0.53 1.26 1.03
N VAL A 6 0.97 1.08 -0.20
CA VAL A 6 1.63 -0.16 -0.61
C VAL A 6 3.13 0.13 -0.63
N ARG A 7 3.89 -0.66 0.09
CA ARG A 7 5.34 -0.47 0.23
C ARG A 7 6.08 -1.70 -0.26
N ASP A 8 7.28 -1.49 -0.79
CA ASP A 8 8.13 -2.59 -1.20
C ASP A 8 8.97 -3.08 -0.01
N GLU A 9 9.87 -4.03 -0.27
CA GLU A 9 10.67 -4.65 0.79
C GLU A 9 11.64 -3.66 1.46
N THR A 10 11.90 -2.52 0.83
CA THR A 10 12.77 -1.50 1.42
C THR A 10 12.00 -0.51 2.28
N GLY A 11 10.66 -0.61 2.27
CA GLY A 11 9.80 0.34 2.98
C GLY A 11 9.40 1.54 2.14
N ARG A 12 9.82 1.58 0.89
CA ARG A 12 9.48 2.69 0.00
C ARG A 12 8.01 2.59 -0.42
N ILE A 13 7.31 3.73 -0.39
CA ILE A 13 5.92 3.79 -0.81
C ILE A 13 5.86 3.74 -2.32
N VAL A 14 5.18 2.73 -2.86
CA VAL A 14 5.04 2.56 -4.30
C VAL A 14 3.62 2.86 -4.78
N GLY A 15 2.69 3.07 -3.85
CA GLY A 15 1.33 3.46 -4.20
C GLY A 15 0.54 3.87 -2.97
N THR A 16 -0.51 4.66 -3.18
CA THR A 16 -1.40 5.11 -2.12
C THR A 16 -2.83 4.96 -2.63
N GLU A 17 -3.70 4.35 -1.81
CA GLU A 17 -5.09 4.14 -2.16
C GLU A 17 -5.98 4.56 -1.00
N PHE A 18 -7.16 5.03 -1.32
CA PHE A 18 -8.11 5.49 -0.31
C PHE A 18 -9.21 4.46 -0.03
N CYS A 19 -9.12 3.28 -0.64
CA CYS A 19 -10.02 2.16 -0.40
C CYS A 19 -9.20 0.91 -0.18
N PRO A 20 -9.53 0.11 0.87
CA PRO A 20 -8.74 -1.09 1.16
C PRO A 20 -8.78 -2.12 0.03
N GLY A 21 -9.91 -2.24 -0.68
CA GLY A 21 -10.00 -3.15 -1.80
C GLY A 21 -9.07 -2.76 -2.94
N ASN A 22 -8.93 -1.45 -3.19
CA ASN A 22 -8.02 -0.97 -4.23
C ASN A 22 -6.57 -1.20 -3.83
N ALA A 23 -6.25 -1.05 -2.55
CA ALA A 23 -4.89 -1.32 -2.07
C ALA A 23 -4.53 -2.79 -2.25
N ALA A 24 -5.46 -3.69 -1.93
CA ALA A 24 -5.22 -5.13 -2.09
C ALA A 24 -5.02 -5.48 -3.56
N GLU A 25 -5.81 -4.89 -4.45
CA GLU A 25 -5.67 -5.12 -5.87
C GLU A 25 -4.34 -4.60 -6.40
N LEU A 26 -3.94 -3.42 -5.96
CA LEU A 26 -2.66 -2.84 -6.36
C LEU A 26 -1.51 -3.72 -5.91
N GLU A 27 -1.55 -4.18 -4.67
CA GLU A 27 -0.51 -5.07 -4.13
C GLU A 27 -0.41 -6.35 -4.96
N MET A 28 -1.55 -6.93 -5.32
CA MET A 28 -1.57 -8.16 -6.10
C MET A 28 -0.98 -7.94 -7.49
N VAL A 29 -1.34 -6.84 -8.15
CA VAL A 29 -0.84 -6.52 -9.49
C VAL A 29 0.67 -6.31 -9.44
N LEU A 30 1.14 -5.55 -8.45
CA LEU A 30 2.58 -5.29 -8.30
C LEU A 30 3.35 -6.57 -8.04
N THR A 31 2.80 -7.46 -7.23
CA THR A 31 3.43 -8.75 -6.95
C THR A 31 3.55 -9.59 -8.21
N GLU A 32 2.50 -9.59 -9.04
CA GLU A 32 2.52 -10.35 -10.29
C GLU A 32 3.53 -9.78 -11.29
N MET A 33 3.63 -8.46 -11.34
CA MET A 33 4.55 -7.79 -12.27
C MET A 33 5.99 -7.85 -11.80
N ASN A 34 6.21 -8.04 -10.51
CA ASN A 34 7.55 -8.05 -9.90
C ASN A 34 7.68 -9.24 -8.96
N PRO A 35 7.75 -10.47 -9.49
CA PRO A 35 7.73 -11.67 -8.65
C PRO A 35 8.95 -11.80 -7.73
N ASP A 36 9.99 -11.01 -7.99
CA ASP A 36 11.20 -10.98 -7.16
C ASP A 36 11.11 -9.98 -6.02
N LYS A 37 9.99 -9.26 -5.91
CA LYS A 37 9.81 -8.23 -4.89
C LYS A 37 8.68 -8.61 -3.95
N THR A 38 8.73 -8.02 -2.75
CA THR A 38 7.70 -8.21 -1.74
C THR A 38 7.00 -6.88 -1.48
N PHE A 39 5.67 -6.90 -1.46
CA PHE A 39 4.88 -5.70 -1.21
C PHE A 39 4.02 -5.89 0.01
N THR A 40 3.86 -4.82 0.79
CA THR A 40 3.12 -4.84 2.05
C THR A 40 2.13 -3.67 2.05
N ILE A 41 0.94 -3.90 2.57
CA ILE A 41 -0.08 -2.87 2.71
C ILE A 41 -0.03 -2.34 4.13
N VAL A 42 0.05 -1.01 4.28
CA VAL A 42 0.08 -0.34 5.58
C VAL A 42 -1.13 0.58 5.66
N GLU A 43 -1.95 0.40 6.70
CA GLU A 43 -3.06 1.30 6.95
C GLU A 43 -2.54 2.53 7.69
N VAL A 44 -2.88 3.70 7.18
CA VAL A 44 -2.44 4.97 7.74
C VAL A 44 -3.67 5.80 8.10
N ASP A 45 -3.71 6.28 9.34
CA ASP A 45 -4.78 7.16 9.81
C ASP A 45 -4.12 8.41 10.35
N GLU A 46 -4.22 9.52 9.62
CA GLU A 46 -3.57 10.76 10.04
C GLU A 46 -4.52 11.94 9.92
N GLY A 47 -4.15 13.00 10.62
CA GLY A 47 -4.93 14.24 10.64
C GLY A 47 -5.97 14.28 11.72
N GLU A 48 -6.18 13.20 12.42
CA GLU A 48 -7.17 13.12 13.49
C GLU A 48 -6.56 13.53 14.81
N GLY A 49 -7.35 14.21 15.62
CA GLY A 49 -6.94 14.59 16.95
C GLY A 49 -5.82 15.60 16.97
N ALA A 50 -5.63 16.22 15.87
CA ALA A 50 -4.61 17.27 15.80
C ALA A 50 -4.98 18.41 16.73
#